data_6fc31273f422471881fd6d5ab37a53f2
#
_entry.id   6fc31273f422471881fd6d5ab37a53f2
#
_cell.length_a   1.000
_cell.length_b   1.000
_cell.length_c   1.000
_cell.angle_alpha   90.00
_cell.angle_beta   90.00
_cell.angle_gamma   90.00
#
_symmetry.space_group_name_H-M   'P 1'
#
loop_
_entity.id
_entity.type
_entity.pdbx_description
1 polymer ?
#
loop_
_entity_poly.entity_id
_entity_poly.type
_entity_poly.pdbx_seq_one_letter_code
_entity_poly.pdbx_strand_id
1 'polypeptide(L)'
;MRVAILETIVMPAGHEVEFDRILVEELKKQGHEPVLFVPEKFPFKIDYHCDIEYLEGGEAISYAGAGRLKRLWLSLQREKRRIAWYDSAFRKASGGKCDAIIVPTNSWRAMRSIHHSRIKNSPVPVLYLFRGIMPKERQQFCDGVQGLKPYPHIHLGALGLQTDFPELADCPCFHAIMGPVYIPFDLPVTPEFHPHTPLRLGFFGQYRREKNLDFFLQAFKKARFEQPVELVVQGATVTQEDSDDFERLRREYADQKNIRFLHKNLLGIEWQKAIMDIDVMLLPYGAERYRYQPSAMLFTAMGYYKPVLQSPEMNPEILREFPIGEAVRLDSVDVFSQQLETFANTFPKKEDVYRQGLIGANKKYGQDRLIQHVVEILAS
;
A
#
# COMPACT_ATOMS: atom_id res chain seq x y z
N MET A 1 -14.77 -20.99 6.56
CA MET A 1 -15.43 -19.82 7.17
C MET A 1 -15.96 -18.91 6.08
N ARG A 2 -17.10 -18.30 6.33
CA ARG A 2 -17.60 -17.18 5.54
C ARG A 2 -17.02 -15.88 6.10
N VAL A 3 -16.12 -15.23 5.37
CA VAL A 3 -15.33 -14.08 5.86
C VAL A 3 -15.82 -12.80 5.20
N ALA A 4 -16.35 -11.87 6.00
CA ALA A 4 -16.77 -10.57 5.51
C ALA A 4 -15.57 -9.61 5.37
N ILE A 5 -15.40 -9.01 4.20
CA ILE A 5 -14.44 -7.93 3.95
C ILE A 5 -15.23 -6.62 3.99
N LEU A 6 -15.08 -5.86 5.08
CA LEU A 6 -15.81 -4.62 5.30
C LEU A 6 -15.01 -3.44 4.75
N GLU A 7 -15.29 -3.05 3.50
CA GLU A 7 -14.62 -1.91 2.87
C GLU A 7 -15.55 -0.69 2.76
N THR A 8 -15.10 0.41 3.34
CA THR A 8 -15.85 1.69 3.38
C THR A 8 -15.12 2.84 2.70
N ILE A 9 -13.91 2.57 2.19
CA ILE A 9 -13.08 3.60 1.58
C ILE A 9 -13.19 3.56 0.07
N VAL A 10 -13.50 4.73 -0.51
CA VAL A 10 -13.50 4.95 -1.95
C VAL A 10 -12.36 5.90 -2.27
N MET A 11 -11.28 5.37 -2.86
CA MET A 11 -10.13 6.17 -3.28
C MET A 11 -10.04 6.26 -4.81
N PRO A 12 -9.59 7.40 -5.35
CA PRO A 12 -9.41 7.54 -6.80
C PRO A 12 -8.33 6.62 -7.39
N ALA A 13 -7.34 6.22 -6.58
CA ALA A 13 -6.08 5.63 -7.04
C ALA A 13 -5.98 4.10 -6.94
N GLY A 14 -7.05 3.37 -6.62
CA GLY A 14 -7.13 1.91 -6.81
C GLY A 14 -6.27 1.01 -5.92
N HIS A 15 -5.48 1.53 -4.99
CA HIS A 15 -4.66 0.70 -4.12
C HIS A 15 -5.50 -0.20 -3.18
N GLU A 16 -6.62 0.29 -2.70
CA GLU A 16 -7.59 -0.48 -1.91
C GLU A 16 -8.18 -1.61 -2.75
N VAL A 17 -8.47 -1.33 -4.03
CA VAL A 17 -9.01 -2.31 -4.97
C VAL A 17 -8.10 -3.54 -5.09
N GLU A 18 -6.79 -3.33 -5.23
CA GLU A 18 -5.83 -4.44 -5.32
C GLU A 18 -5.70 -5.19 -3.99
N PHE A 19 -5.76 -4.49 -2.86
CA PHE A 19 -5.69 -5.14 -1.55
C PHE A 19 -6.94 -5.97 -1.25
N ASP A 20 -8.14 -5.46 -1.56
CA ASP A 20 -9.39 -6.20 -1.44
C ASP A 20 -9.40 -7.43 -2.37
N ARG A 21 -8.85 -7.28 -3.58
CA ARG A 21 -8.69 -8.39 -4.52
C ARG A 21 -7.79 -9.49 -3.96
N ILE A 22 -6.66 -9.13 -3.36
CA ILE A 22 -5.77 -10.08 -2.67
C ILE A 22 -6.53 -10.84 -1.58
N LEU A 23 -7.29 -10.12 -0.73
CA LEU A 23 -8.08 -10.75 0.32
C LEU A 23 -9.09 -11.74 -0.24
N VAL A 24 -9.85 -11.34 -1.26
CA VAL A 24 -10.87 -12.20 -1.88
C VAL A 24 -10.24 -13.44 -2.52
N GLU A 25 -9.21 -13.26 -3.35
CA GLU A 25 -8.60 -14.37 -4.09
C GLU A 25 -7.88 -15.37 -3.17
N GLU A 26 -7.10 -14.86 -2.20
CA GLU A 26 -6.36 -15.74 -1.30
C GLU A 26 -7.26 -16.44 -0.27
N LEU A 27 -8.32 -15.79 0.21
CA LEU A 27 -9.33 -16.46 1.03
C LEU A 27 -9.99 -17.62 0.28
N LYS A 28 -10.37 -17.45 -0.99
CA LYS A 28 -10.91 -18.52 -1.83
C LYS A 28 -9.93 -19.68 -2.01
N LYS A 29 -8.65 -19.37 -2.33
CA LYS A 29 -7.60 -20.38 -2.49
C LYS A 29 -7.38 -21.22 -1.22
N GLN A 30 -7.59 -20.62 -0.04
CA GLN A 30 -7.49 -21.30 1.25
C GLN A 30 -8.82 -21.97 1.68
N GLY A 31 -9.83 -22.04 0.81
CA GLY A 31 -11.10 -22.73 1.06
C GLY A 31 -12.08 -21.95 1.94
N HIS A 32 -11.93 -20.61 2.00
CA HIS A 32 -12.88 -19.72 2.67
C HIS A 32 -13.84 -19.09 1.65
N GLU A 33 -14.98 -18.61 2.13
CA GLU A 33 -16.00 -17.92 1.34
C GLU A 33 -15.95 -16.41 1.65
N PRO A 34 -15.34 -15.59 0.80
CA PRO A 34 -15.34 -14.14 1.01
C PRO A 34 -16.69 -13.53 0.64
N VAL A 35 -17.12 -12.53 1.42
CA VAL A 35 -18.28 -11.69 1.13
C VAL A 35 -17.93 -10.23 1.36
N LEU A 36 -18.26 -9.33 0.42
CA LEU A 36 -18.00 -7.91 0.58
C LEU A 36 -19.13 -7.24 1.36
N PHE A 37 -18.79 -6.58 2.46
CA PHE A 37 -19.66 -5.68 3.22
C PHE A 37 -19.32 -4.24 2.85
N VAL A 38 -20.16 -3.58 2.09
CA VAL A 38 -19.89 -2.24 1.54
C VAL A 38 -21.05 -1.28 1.77
N PRO A 39 -20.81 0.05 1.83
CA PRO A 39 -21.87 1.05 1.84
C PRO A 39 -22.81 0.93 0.65
N GLU A 40 -24.03 1.44 0.82
CA GLU A 40 -24.98 1.60 -0.30
C GLU A 40 -24.33 2.36 -1.46
N LYS A 41 -24.63 1.96 -2.69
CA LYS A 41 -24.07 2.53 -3.94
C LYS A 41 -22.54 2.60 -3.96
N PHE A 42 -21.87 1.59 -3.38
CA PHE A 42 -20.42 1.50 -3.43
C PHE A 42 -19.93 1.45 -4.88
N PRO A 43 -19.01 2.33 -5.31
CA PRO A 43 -18.58 2.41 -6.70
C PRO A 43 -17.50 1.34 -6.98
N PHE A 44 -17.91 0.13 -7.27
CA PHE A 44 -17.01 -0.94 -7.67
C PHE A 44 -16.23 -0.56 -8.93
N LYS A 45 -14.93 -0.84 -8.91
CA LYS A 45 -14.02 -0.62 -10.05
C LYS A 45 -13.71 -1.91 -10.79
N ILE A 46 -13.87 -3.04 -10.11
CA ILE A 46 -13.69 -4.39 -10.66
C ILE A 46 -14.81 -5.29 -10.14
N ASP A 47 -15.03 -6.41 -10.81
CA ASP A 47 -15.82 -7.51 -10.27
C ASP A 47 -14.91 -8.40 -9.42
N TYR A 48 -15.22 -8.55 -8.14
CA TYR A 48 -14.49 -9.45 -7.23
C TYR A 48 -14.99 -10.89 -7.29
N HIS A 49 -16.04 -11.17 -8.06
CA HIS A 49 -16.65 -12.51 -8.18
C HIS A 49 -16.99 -13.15 -6.83
N CYS A 50 -17.50 -12.37 -5.88
CA CYS A 50 -17.96 -12.84 -4.57
C CYS A 50 -19.28 -12.17 -4.20
N ASP A 51 -19.95 -12.68 -3.17
CA ASP A 51 -21.19 -12.11 -2.67
C ASP A 51 -20.99 -10.68 -2.16
N ILE A 52 -22.04 -9.85 -2.28
CA ILE A 52 -22.06 -8.48 -1.81
C ILE A 52 -23.23 -8.28 -0.86
N GLU A 53 -22.96 -7.72 0.31
CA GLU A 53 -23.94 -7.31 1.30
C GLU A 53 -23.81 -5.81 1.57
N TYR A 54 -24.89 -5.06 1.32
CA TYR A 54 -24.89 -3.62 1.56
C TYR A 54 -25.11 -3.29 3.03
N LEU A 55 -24.29 -2.35 3.55
CA LEU A 55 -24.37 -1.84 4.91
C LEU A 55 -25.35 -0.67 4.98
N GLU A 56 -26.23 -0.69 5.96
CA GLU A 56 -27.09 0.44 6.28
C GLU A 56 -26.26 1.59 6.89
N GLY A 57 -26.58 2.82 6.55
CA GLY A 57 -25.88 4.02 7.07
C GLY A 57 -25.55 5.03 5.98
N GLY A 58 -26.01 4.76 4.75
CA GLY A 58 -25.87 5.62 3.59
C GLY A 58 -24.57 5.45 2.82
N GLU A 59 -24.39 6.27 1.80
CA GLU A 59 -23.28 6.19 0.85
C GLU A 59 -21.93 6.61 1.43
N ALA A 60 -20.82 6.16 0.84
CA ALA A 60 -19.48 6.61 1.16
C ALA A 60 -19.30 8.12 0.91
N ILE A 61 -18.54 8.79 1.78
CA ILE A 61 -18.33 10.25 1.70
C ILE A 61 -17.00 10.56 1.04
N SER A 62 -17.04 11.32 -0.05
CA SER A 62 -15.86 11.87 -0.72
C SER A 62 -15.56 13.29 -0.24
N TYR A 63 -14.26 13.62 -0.11
CA TYR A 63 -13.77 14.97 0.18
C TYR A 63 -13.39 15.75 -1.09
N ALA A 64 -13.59 15.19 -2.27
CA ALA A 64 -13.21 15.83 -3.51
C ALA A 64 -13.89 17.19 -3.67
N GLY A 65 -13.13 18.23 -4.00
CA GLY A 65 -13.64 19.59 -4.20
C GLY A 65 -14.14 20.33 -2.94
N ALA A 66 -13.97 19.75 -1.73
CA ALA A 66 -14.47 20.38 -0.51
C ALA A 66 -13.48 21.41 0.07
N GLY A 67 -13.94 22.65 0.33
CA GLY A 67 -13.21 23.67 1.09
C GLY A 67 -13.06 23.31 2.58
N ARG A 68 -12.24 24.08 3.30
CA ARG A 68 -11.80 23.76 4.69
C ARG A 68 -12.94 23.50 5.67
N LEU A 69 -13.95 24.37 5.73
CA LEU A 69 -15.10 24.25 6.62
C LEU A 69 -16.00 23.06 6.23
N LYS A 70 -16.23 22.87 4.92
CA LYS A 70 -16.98 21.72 4.40
C LYS A 70 -16.28 20.40 4.73
N ARG A 71 -14.95 20.34 4.70
CA ARG A 71 -14.18 19.16 5.09
C ARG A 71 -14.35 18.77 6.55
N LEU A 72 -14.43 19.74 7.48
CA LEU A 72 -14.70 19.46 8.89
C LEU A 72 -16.07 18.82 9.07
N TRP A 73 -17.10 19.40 8.44
CA TRP A 73 -18.47 18.85 8.49
C TRP A 73 -18.56 17.45 7.87
N LEU A 74 -17.95 17.25 6.70
CA LEU A 74 -17.87 15.94 6.05
C LEU A 74 -17.11 14.92 6.90
N SER A 75 -16.09 15.34 7.65
CA SER A 75 -15.36 14.47 8.58
C SER A 75 -16.25 13.94 9.70
N LEU A 76 -17.09 14.81 10.29
CA LEU A 76 -18.07 14.42 11.31
C LEU A 76 -19.14 13.48 10.75
N GLN A 77 -19.63 13.78 9.55
CA GLN A 77 -20.58 12.89 8.87
C GLN A 77 -19.96 11.53 8.56
N ARG A 78 -18.71 11.51 8.11
CA ARG A 78 -18.00 10.26 7.82
C ARG A 78 -17.84 9.40 9.08
N GLU A 79 -17.56 10.02 10.23
CA GLU A 79 -17.49 9.29 11.50
C GLU A 79 -18.85 8.71 11.88
N LYS A 80 -19.93 9.49 11.80
CA LYS A 80 -21.29 9.00 12.07
C LYS A 80 -21.68 7.83 11.14
N ARG A 81 -21.38 7.94 9.83
CA ARG A 81 -21.64 6.86 8.88
C ARG A 81 -20.83 5.62 9.18
N ARG A 82 -19.53 5.76 9.54
CA ARG A 82 -18.69 4.62 9.93
C ARG A 82 -19.26 3.88 11.13
N ILE A 83 -19.75 4.59 12.15
CA ILE A 83 -20.43 3.98 13.29
C ILE A 83 -21.67 3.21 12.81
N ALA A 84 -22.50 3.81 11.95
CA ALA A 84 -23.70 3.15 11.42
C ALA A 84 -23.36 1.90 10.59
N TRP A 85 -22.32 1.94 9.75
CA TRP A 85 -21.85 0.77 8.99
C TRP A 85 -21.32 -0.34 9.92
N TYR A 86 -20.58 0.01 10.98
CA TYR A 86 -20.12 -0.95 11.97
C TYR A 86 -21.30 -1.57 12.74
N ASP A 87 -22.31 -0.80 13.07
CA ASP A 87 -23.53 -1.31 13.69
C ASP A 87 -24.33 -2.20 12.73
N SER A 88 -24.35 -1.87 11.42
CA SER A 88 -24.95 -2.72 10.41
C SER A 88 -24.19 -4.04 10.25
N ALA A 89 -22.85 -4.00 10.22
CA ALA A 89 -22.01 -5.19 10.18
C ALA A 89 -22.23 -6.09 11.43
N PHE A 90 -22.33 -5.48 12.62
CA PHE A 90 -22.69 -6.21 13.84
C PHE A 90 -24.03 -6.94 13.69
N ARG A 91 -25.10 -6.28 13.16
CA ARG A 91 -26.40 -6.94 12.96
C ARG A 91 -26.31 -8.08 11.97
N LYS A 92 -25.56 -7.91 10.87
CA LYS A 92 -25.35 -8.98 9.86
C LYS A 92 -24.59 -10.17 10.46
N ALA A 93 -23.55 -9.95 11.22
CA ALA A 93 -22.81 -10.99 11.94
C ALA A 93 -23.70 -11.72 12.94
N SER A 94 -24.49 -10.98 13.75
CA SER A 94 -25.47 -11.56 14.68
C SER A 94 -26.55 -12.36 13.98
N GLY A 95 -26.87 -12.05 12.73
CA GLY A 95 -27.81 -12.77 11.86
C GLY A 95 -27.15 -13.93 11.08
N GLY A 96 -25.90 -14.30 11.37
CA GLY A 96 -25.22 -15.43 10.73
C GLY A 96 -24.80 -15.19 9.27
N LYS A 97 -24.62 -13.94 8.86
CA LYS A 97 -24.19 -13.59 7.49
C LYS A 97 -22.69 -13.79 7.25
N CYS A 98 -21.90 -13.94 8.32
CA CYS A 98 -20.47 -14.25 8.25
C CYS A 98 -20.00 -14.89 9.57
N ASP A 99 -18.88 -15.59 9.50
CA ASP A 99 -18.19 -16.21 10.64
C ASP A 99 -17.05 -15.32 11.18
N ALA A 100 -16.56 -14.37 10.38
CA ALA A 100 -15.51 -13.42 10.75
C ALA A 100 -15.61 -12.15 9.89
N ILE A 101 -15.00 -11.05 10.36
CA ILE A 101 -14.96 -9.76 9.64
C ILE A 101 -13.51 -9.27 9.54
N ILE A 102 -13.08 -8.87 8.35
CA ILE A 102 -11.84 -8.14 8.10
C ILE A 102 -12.21 -6.71 7.69
N VAL A 103 -11.62 -5.70 8.32
CA VAL A 103 -11.73 -4.29 7.93
C VAL A 103 -10.37 -3.86 7.39
N PRO A 104 -10.15 -3.89 6.06
CA PRO A 104 -8.81 -3.90 5.46
C PRO A 104 -8.10 -2.54 5.48
N THR A 105 -8.86 -1.45 5.57
CA THR A 105 -8.29 -0.11 5.40
C THR A 105 -8.72 0.84 6.52
N ASN A 106 -7.83 1.02 7.51
CA ASN A 106 -8.09 1.90 8.62
C ASN A 106 -6.95 2.90 8.87
N SER A 107 -7.33 4.07 9.35
CA SER A 107 -6.42 4.99 10.04
C SER A 107 -6.70 4.94 11.56
N TRP A 108 -5.77 5.42 12.39
CA TRP A 108 -5.96 5.46 13.85
C TRP A 108 -7.30 6.08 14.29
N ARG A 109 -7.86 6.99 13.47
CA ARG A 109 -9.16 7.64 13.74
C ARG A 109 -10.34 6.66 13.73
N ALA A 110 -10.19 5.48 13.14
CA ALA A 110 -11.22 4.45 13.19
C ALA A 110 -11.45 3.93 14.62
N MET A 111 -10.43 4.00 15.49
CA MET A 111 -10.51 3.59 16.89
C MET A 111 -11.72 4.21 17.60
N ARG A 112 -11.95 5.52 17.41
CA ARG A 112 -13.11 6.20 18.00
C ARG A 112 -14.43 5.59 17.51
N SER A 113 -14.56 5.29 16.22
CA SER A 113 -15.77 4.68 15.67
C SER A 113 -15.99 3.26 16.20
N ILE A 114 -14.92 2.48 16.41
CA ILE A 114 -15.00 1.14 17.03
C ILE A 114 -15.54 1.26 18.44
N HIS A 115 -14.97 2.15 19.26
CA HIS A 115 -15.41 2.37 20.65
C HIS A 115 -16.87 2.82 20.76
N HIS A 116 -17.37 3.58 19.81
CA HIS A 116 -18.73 4.12 19.84
C HIS A 116 -19.77 3.27 19.10
N SER A 117 -19.36 2.18 18.44
CA SER A 117 -20.27 1.28 17.73
C SER A 117 -20.52 -0.01 18.48
N ARG A 118 -21.58 -0.74 18.10
CA ARG A 118 -21.94 -2.04 18.66
C ARG A 118 -20.99 -3.14 18.24
N ILE A 119 -20.19 -2.95 17.17
CA ILE A 119 -19.28 -3.95 16.62
C ILE A 119 -18.21 -4.41 17.63
N LYS A 120 -17.88 -3.58 18.62
CA LYS A 120 -16.98 -4.00 19.72
C LYS A 120 -17.50 -5.22 20.49
N ASN A 121 -18.82 -5.46 20.49
CA ASN A 121 -19.47 -6.63 21.06
C ASN A 121 -19.82 -7.68 20.00
N SER A 122 -19.08 -7.73 18.89
CA SER A 122 -19.33 -8.67 17.80
C SER A 122 -19.39 -10.11 18.31
N PRO A 123 -20.37 -10.92 17.84
CA PRO A 123 -20.43 -12.35 18.16
C PRO A 123 -19.38 -13.16 17.39
N VAL A 124 -18.73 -12.55 16.40
CA VAL A 124 -17.69 -13.17 15.58
C VAL A 124 -16.40 -12.34 15.62
N PRO A 125 -15.22 -12.93 15.36
CA PRO A 125 -13.97 -12.20 15.32
C PRO A 125 -13.97 -11.08 14.28
N VAL A 126 -13.38 -9.93 14.62
CA VAL A 126 -13.24 -8.76 13.75
C VAL A 126 -11.80 -8.28 13.75
N LEU A 127 -11.12 -8.34 12.63
CA LEU A 127 -9.76 -7.84 12.47
C LEU A 127 -9.75 -6.50 11.73
N TYR A 128 -9.26 -5.46 12.37
CA TYR A 128 -9.02 -4.15 11.77
C TYR A 128 -7.56 -4.01 11.35
N LEU A 129 -7.30 -3.74 10.06
CA LEU A 129 -5.95 -3.52 9.55
C LEU A 129 -5.65 -2.01 9.44
N PHE A 130 -4.61 -1.57 10.14
CA PHE A 130 -4.11 -0.19 10.13
C PHE A 130 -2.86 -0.12 9.28
N ARG A 131 -2.88 0.72 8.23
CA ARG A 131 -1.80 0.79 7.22
C ARG A 131 -0.53 1.52 7.67
N GLY A 132 -0.50 2.04 8.86
CA GLY A 132 0.65 2.74 9.43
C GLY A 132 0.21 3.76 10.46
N ILE A 133 1.00 3.87 11.50
CA ILE A 133 0.74 4.77 12.63
C ILE A 133 1.93 5.73 12.75
N MET A 134 1.69 7.01 12.53
CA MET A 134 2.71 8.04 12.64
C MET A 134 3.10 8.25 14.12
N PRO A 135 4.35 8.65 14.43
CA PRO A 135 4.79 8.87 15.82
C PRO A 135 3.84 9.76 16.63
N LYS A 136 3.33 10.84 16.01
CA LYS A 136 2.36 11.75 16.65
C LYS A 136 0.99 11.15 16.94
N GLU A 137 0.66 10.01 16.31
CA GLU A 137 -0.62 9.31 16.44
C GLU A 137 -0.50 8.09 17.37
N ARG A 138 0.74 7.70 17.70
CA ARG A 138 1.07 6.46 18.39
C ARG A 138 0.43 6.37 19.76
N GLN A 139 0.55 7.40 20.60
CA GLN A 139 -0.03 7.38 21.94
C GLN A 139 -1.55 7.16 21.89
N GLN A 140 -2.24 7.91 21.04
CA GLN A 140 -3.70 7.80 20.87
C GLN A 140 -4.12 6.43 20.33
N PHE A 141 -3.30 5.87 19.43
CA PHE A 141 -3.53 4.53 18.92
C PHE A 141 -3.35 3.47 20.02
N CYS A 142 -2.26 3.51 20.77
CA CYS A 142 -1.99 2.56 21.87
C CYS A 142 -3.06 2.65 22.96
N ASP A 143 -3.48 3.85 23.36
CA ASP A 143 -4.56 4.04 24.32
C ASP A 143 -5.88 3.43 23.81
N GLY A 144 -6.17 3.63 22.52
CA GLY A 144 -7.33 3.04 21.85
C GLY A 144 -7.29 1.51 21.85
N VAL A 145 -6.13 0.92 21.57
CA VAL A 145 -5.91 -0.54 21.61
C VAL A 145 -6.17 -1.08 23.03
N GLN A 146 -5.56 -0.45 24.04
CA GLN A 146 -5.76 -0.85 25.46
C GLN A 146 -7.23 -0.78 25.87
N GLY A 147 -7.95 0.22 25.41
CA GLY A 147 -9.39 0.37 25.66
C GLY A 147 -10.26 -0.72 25.00
N LEU A 148 -9.74 -1.44 23.99
CA LEU A 148 -10.45 -2.55 23.34
C LEU A 148 -10.08 -3.94 23.88
N LYS A 149 -9.08 -4.04 24.74
CA LYS A 149 -8.67 -5.29 25.39
C LYS A 149 -9.80 -6.10 26.07
N PRO A 150 -10.85 -5.48 26.65
CA PRO A 150 -11.97 -6.21 27.23
C PRO A 150 -12.88 -6.92 26.22
N TYR A 151 -12.71 -6.67 24.92
CA TYR A 151 -13.57 -7.19 23.86
C TYR A 151 -12.85 -8.32 23.10
N PRO A 152 -13.11 -9.60 23.46
CA PRO A 152 -12.29 -10.73 23.04
C PRO A 152 -12.29 -10.97 21.51
N HIS A 153 -13.34 -10.56 20.82
CA HIS A 153 -13.47 -10.75 19.38
C HIS A 153 -12.90 -9.56 18.55
N ILE A 154 -12.30 -8.55 19.21
CA ILE A 154 -11.72 -7.41 18.49
C ILE A 154 -10.22 -7.56 18.39
N HIS A 155 -9.73 -7.70 17.18
CA HIS A 155 -8.31 -7.78 16.83
C HIS A 155 -7.88 -6.56 16.03
N LEU A 156 -6.69 -6.04 16.34
CA LEU A 156 -6.15 -4.81 15.75
C LEU A 156 -4.78 -5.13 15.14
N GLY A 157 -4.73 -5.16 13.82
CA GLY A 157 -3.52 -5.42 13.06
C GLY A 157 -2.88 -4.13 12.56
N ALA A 158 -1.63 -3.84 12.93
CA ALA A 158 -0.88 -2.74 12.31
C ALA A 158 0.11 -3.28 11.28
N LEU A 159 0.11 -2.70 10.07
CA LEU A 159 1.11 -3.02 9.06
C LEU A 159 2.46 -2.45 9.50
N GLY A 160 3.36 -3.31 9.94
CA GLY A 160 4.67 -2.94 10.48
C GLY A 160 5.29 -4.05 11.31
N LEU A 161 6.39 -3.73 11.98
CA LEU A 161 7.09 -4.67 12.85
C LEU A 161 6.55 -4.59 14.29
N GLN A 162 6.58 -5.70 15.02
CA GLN A 162 6.25 -5.73 16.45
C GLN A 162 7.13 -4.76 17.26
N THR A 163 8.40 -4.62 16.86
CA THR A 163 9.35 -3.68 17.49
C THR A 163 8.96 -2.21 17.34
N ASP A 164 8.06 -1.90 16.43
CA ASP A 164 7.52 -0.55 16.27
C ASP A 164 6.49 -0.19 17.36
N PHE A 165 5.97 -1.20 18.08
CA PHE A 165 4.93 -1.06 19.12
C PHE A 165 5.28 -1.82 20.41
N PRO A 166 6.41 -1.51 21.08
CA PRO A 166 6.81 -2.20 22.30
C PRO A 166 5.78 -2.07 23.43
N GLU A 167 4.97 -0.99 23.46
CA GLU A 167 3.92 -0.78 24.46
C GLU A 167 2.74 -1.76 24.31
N LEU A 168 2.65 -2.43 23.16
CA LEU A 168 1.59 -3.38 22.83
C LEU A 168 2.10 -4.82 22.75
N ALA A 169 3.34 -5.08 23.15
CA ALA A 169 3.95 -6.42 23.05
C ALA A 169 3.13 -7.50 23.79
N ASP A 170 2.56 -7.15 24.94
CA ASP A 170 1.75 -8.06 25.76
C ASP A 170 0.23 -7.87 25.57
N CYS A 171 -0.20 -7.19 24.50
CA CYS A 171 -1.61 -6.97 24.26
C CYS A 171 -2.17 -8.06 23.33
N PRO A 172 -3.04 -8.96 23.83
CA PRO A 172 -3.51 -10.12 23.06
C PRO A 172 -4.38 -9.75 21.86
N CYS A 173 -4.98 -8.56 21.85
CA CYS A 173 -5.79 -8.09 20.73
C CYS A 173 -4.98 -7.31 19.69
N PHE A 174 -3.68 -7.10 19.89
CA PHE A 174 -2.81 -6.38 18.93
C PHE A 174 -1.88 -7.34 18.20
N HIS A 175 -1.76 -7.15 16.88
CA HIS A 175 -0.96 -7.98 15.99
C HIS A 175 -0.13 -7.09 15.06
N ALA A 176 1.17 -7.31 14.99
CA ALA A 176 2.00 -6.75 13.92
C ALA A 176 1.85 -7.62 12.67
N ILE A 177 1.40 -7.04 11.59
CA ILE A 177 1.11 -7.74 10.34
C ILE A 177 1.97 -7.18 9.23
N MET A 178 2.66 -8.03 8.49
CA MET A 178 3.42 -7.59 7.32
C MET A 178 2.51 -7.47 6.11
N GLY A 179 2.71 -6.40 5.33
CA GLY A 179 1.98 -6.21 4.07
C GLY A 179 2.38 -7.26 3.02
N PRO A 180 1.47 -7.62 2.11
CA PRO A 180 1.77 -8.59 1.06
C PRO A 180 2.48 -7.93 -0.12
N VAL A 181 3.25 -8.69 -0.88
CA VAL A 181 3.68 -8.30 -2.21
C VAL A 181 2.48 -8.17 -3.15
N TYR A 182 2.55 -7.21 -4.08
CA TYR A 182 1.54 -7.03 -5.12
C TYR A 182 2.05 -7.69 -6.41
N ILE A 183 1.51 -8.85 -6.74
CA ILE A 183 1.83 -9.58 -7.97
C ILE A 183 0.85 -9.18 -9.08
N PRO A 184 1.24 -9.24 -10.37
CA PRO A 184 0.28 -9.03 -11.46
C PRO A 184 -0.77 -10.15 -11.47
N PHE A 185 -2.02 -9.79 -11.78
CA PHE A 185 -3.12 -10.75 -11.86
C PHE A 185 -3.33 -11.28 -13.28
N ASP A 186 -3.12 -10.42 -14.27
CA ASP A 186 -3.48 -10.72 -15.66
C ASP A 186 -2.26 -11.12 -16.52
N LEU A 187 -1.07 -10.97 -15.99
CA LEU A 187 0.18 -11.27 -16.69
C LEU A 187 1.06 -12.22 -15.86
N PRO A 188 1.70 -13.19 -16.48
CA PRO A 188 2.67 -14.03 -15.79
C PRO A 188 3.88 -13.19 -15.39
N VAL A 189 4.44 -13.45 -14.23
CA VAL A 189 5.70 -12.89 -13.77
C VAL A 189 6.64 -14.01 -13.34
N THR A 190 7.90 -13.88 -13.71
CA THR A 190 8.94 -14.83 -13.35
C THR A 190 10.09 -14.10 -12.65
N PRO A 191 10.88 -14.78 -11.82
CA PRO A 191 12.03 -14.17 -11.17
C PRO A 191 13.23 -13.96 -12.10
N GLU A 192 13.17 -14.43 -13.35
CA GLU A 192 14.25 -14.25 -14.31
C GLU A 192 14.35 -12.79 -14.75
N PHE A 193 15.58 -12.26 -14.75
CA PHE A 193 15.87 -10.93 -15.24
C PHE A 193 16.25 -10.99 -16.71
N HIS A 194 15.64 -10.10 -17.48
CA HIS A 194 15.96 -9.84 -18.89
C HIS A 194 16.09 -8.33 -19.08
N PRO A 195 17.17 -7.72 -18.57
CA PRO A 195 17.32 -6.26 -18.61
C PRO A 195 17.31 -5.73 -20.03
N HIS A 196 16.62 -4.60 -20.21
CA HIS A 196 16.58 -3.92 -21.50
C HIS A 196 17.92 -3.27 -21.84
N THR A 197 18.12 -3.04 -23.11
CA THR A 197 19.17 -2.16 -23.62
C THR A 197 18.52 -1.05 -24.44
N PRO A 198 18.43 0.19 -23.90
CA PRO A 198 18.97 0.72 -22.61
C PRO A 198 18.33 0.13 -21.36
N LEU A 199 19.08 0.12 -20.23
CA LEU A 199 18.56 -0.26 -18.91
C LEU A 199 17.45 0.72 -18.50
N ARG A 200 16.27 0.21 -18.15
CA ARG A 200 15.09 1.03 -17.87
C ARG A 200 14.87 1.20 -16.37
N LEU A 201 15.06 2.42 -15.88
CA LEU A 201 14.69 2.80 -14.53
C LEU A 201 13.27 3.35 -14.52
N GLY A 202 12.45 3.03 -13.53
CA GLY A 202 11.05 3.44 -13.48
C GLY A 202 10.65 4.14 -12.18
N PHE A 203 10.06 5.34 -12.29
CA PHE A 203 9.39 6.04 -11.20
C PHE A 203 7.88 6.00 -11.45
N PHE A 204 7.11 5.39 -10.52
CA PHE A 204 5.70 5.08 -10.75
C PHE A 204 4.78 5.43 -9.56
N GLY A 205 3.49 5.56 -9.86
CA GLY A 205 2.40 5.67 -8.90
C GLY A 205 1.85 7.09 -8.75
N GLN A 206 1.10 7.33 -7.67
CA GLN A 206 0.56 8.66 -7.41
C GLN A 206 1.69 9.67 -7.22
N TYR A 207 1.71 10.71 -8.05
CA TYR A 207 2.67 11.80 -7.92
C TYR A 207 2.35 12.65 -6.67
N ARG A 208 3.40 13.00 -5.96
CA ARG A 208 3.42 13.96 -4.85
C ARG A 208 4.83 14.54 -4.74
N ARG A 209 4.96 15.81 -4.44
CA ARG A 209 6.27 16.49 -4.32
C ARG A 209 7.21 15.81 -3.30
N GLU A 210 6.65 15.28 -2.21
CA GLU A 210 7.41 14.55 -1.16
C GLU A 210 8.12 13.27 -1.66
N LYS A 211 7.81 12.83 -2.88
CA LYS A 211 8.51 11.70 -3.52
C LYS A 211 9.82 12.09 -4.20
N ASN A 212 10.23 13.37 -4.11
CA ASN A 212 11.51 13.88 -4.58
C ASN A 212 11.81 13.65 -6.06
N LEU A 213 10.79 13.64 -6.92
CA LEU A 213 10.98 13.43 -8.37
C LEU A 213 11.90 14.50 -8.97
N ASP A 214 11.71 15.78 -8.61
CA ASP A 214 12.53 16.89 -9.10
C ASP A 214 14.01 16.68 -8.76
N PHE A 215 14.31 16.40 -7.50
CA PHE A 215 15.65 16.09 -7.03
C PHE A 215 16.27 14.88 -7.78
N PHE A 216 15.47 13.85 -8.01
CA PHE A 216 15.90 12.68 -8.76
C PHE A 216 16.22 13.02 -10.23
N LEU A 217 15.37 13.80 -10.90
CA LEU A 217 15.58 14.22 -12.30
C LEU A 217 16.86 15.03 -12.48
N GLN A 218 17.17 15.92 -11.52
CA GLN A 218 18.43 16.66 -11.50
C GLN A 218 19.65 15.73 -11.40
N ALA A 219 19.57 14.73 -10.50
CA ALA A 219 20.64 13.74 -10.34
C ALA A 219 20.80 12.86 -11.59
N PHE A 220 19.70 12.41 -12.19
CA PHE A 220 19.71 11.61 -13.41
C PHE A 220 20.31 12.38 -14.59
N LYS A 221 19.94 13.66 -14.78
CA LYS A 221 20.51 14.52 -15.81
C LYS A 221 22.02 14.72 -15.67
N LYS A 222 22.52 14.72 -14.42
CA LYS A 222 23.94 14.88 -14.10
C LYS A 222 24.74 13.60 -14.25
N ALA A 223 24.14 12.47 -14.05
CA ALA A 223 24.78 11.15 -14.01
C ALA A 223 25.46 10.79 -15.33
N ARG A 224 26.63 10.12 -15.23
CA ARG A 224 27.45 9.65 -16.36
C ARG A 224 27.42 8.12 -16.39
N PHE A 225 26.54 7.56 -17.19
CA PHE A 225 26.39 6.12 -17.33
C PHE A 225 27.39 5.55 -18.35
N GLU A 226 28.04 4.43 -18.03
CA GLU A 226 28.91 3.68 -18.95
C GLU A 226 28.09 2.90 -19.97
N GLN A 227 26.84 2.55 -19.63
CA GLN A 227 25.89 1.91 -20.53
C GLN A 227 24.67 2.82 -20.78
N PRO A 228 23.92 2.61 -21.86
CA PRO A 228 22.70 3.35 -22.09
C PRO A 228 21.66 3.13 -20.99
N VAL A 229 21.11 4.21 -20.45
CA VAL A 229 20.05 4.18 -19.40
C VAL A 229 18.87 5.04 -19.82
N GLU A 230 17.68 4.52 -19.72
CA GLU A 230 16.40 5.22 -19.94
C GLU A 230 15.64 5.37 -18.61
N LEU A 231 14.97 6.50 -18.43
CA LEU A 231 14.09 6.75 -17.31
C LEU A 231 12.64 6.83 -17.77
N VAL A 232 11.78 6.03 -17.16
CA VAL A 232 10.33 6.05 -17.34
C VAL A 232 9.69 6.68 -16.11
N VAL A 233 9.01 7.83 -16.28
CA VAL A 233 8.35 8.57 -15.21
C VAL A 233 6.84 8.51 -15.41
N GLN A 234 6.14 7.75 -14.61
CA GLN A 234 4.68 7.74 -14.61
C GLN A 234 4.16 8.45 -13.36
N GLY A 235 3.21 9.37 -13.53
CA GLY A 235 2.56 10.08 -12.43
C GLY A 235 1.04 10.11 -12.60
N ALA A 236 0.32 9.54 -11.63
CA ALA A 236 -1.10 9.80 -11.45
C ALA A 236 -1.27 10.98 -10.48
N THR A 237 -1.98 12.03 -10.87
CA THR A 237 -2.21 13.21 -10.03
C THR A 237 -3.65 13.27 -9.52
N VAL A 238 -3.85 13.74 -8.29
CA VAL A 238 -5.17 13.84 -7.65
C VAL A 238 -5.59 15.30 -7.48
N THR A 239 -4.63 16.20 -7.25
CA THR A 239 -4.88 17.64 -7.11
C THR A 239 -4.41 18.38 -8.36
N GLN A 240 -4.99 19.55 -8.63
CA GLN A 240 -4.54 20.41 -9.73
C GLN A 240 -3.09 20.87 -9.50
N GLU A 241 -2.72 21.17 -8.24
CA GLU A 241 -1.36 21.57 -7.87
C GLU A 241 -0.33 20.49 -8.21
N ASP A 242 -0.60 19.21 -7.89
CA ASP A 242 0.28 18.10 -8.27
C ASP A 242 0.35 17.93 -9.80
N SER A 243 -0.79 18.14 -10.50
CA SER A 243 -0.84 18.08 -11.97
C SER A 243 0.02 19.16 -12.61
N ASP A 244 -0.11 20.40 -12.16
CA ASP A 244 0.66 21.54 -12.68
C ASP A 244 2.15 21.37 -12.43
N ASP A 245 2.54 20.85 -11.26
CA ASP A 245 3.93 20.60 -10.91
C ASP A 245 4.52 19.43 -11.74
N PHE A 246 3.77 18.36 -11.95
CA PHE A 246 4.21 17.25 -12.80
C PHE A 246 4.40 17.71 -14.26
N GLU A 247 3.47 18.53 -14.79
CA GLU A 247 3.58 19.11 -16.13
C GLU A 247 4.74 20.14 -16.26
N ARG A 248 5.06 20.85 -15.17
CA ARG A 248 6.26 21.70 -15.11
C ARG A 248 7.51 20.84 -15.31
N LEU A 249 7.67 19.77 -14.54
CA LEU A 249 8.81 18.86 -14.68
C LEU A 249 8.88 18.24 -16.07
N ARG A 250 7.75 17.77 -16.61
CA ARG A 250 7.70 17.22 -17.98
C ARG A 250 8.22 18.20 -19.03
N ARG A 251 7.88 19.49 -18.91
CA ARG A 251 8.36 20.54 -19.82
C ARG A 251 9.83 20.88 -19.62
N GLU A 252 10.29 20.92 -18.37
CA GLU A 252 11.67 21.23 -18.01
C GLU A 252 12.68 20.20 -18.52
N TYR A 253 12.25 18.94 -18.60
CA TYR A 253 13.10 17.83 -19.08
C TYR A 253 12.69 17.31 -20.47
N ALA A 254 11.93 18.08 -21.25
CA ALA A 254 11.45 17.67 -22.56
C ALA A 254 12.56 17.46 -23.62
N ASP A 255 13.71 18.10 -23.43
CA ASP A 255 14.91 17.95 -24.27
C ASP A 255 15.72 16.67 -23.98
N GLN A 256 15.44 16.00 -22.85
CA GLN A 256 16.14 14.78 -22.44
C GLN A 256 15.54 13.55 -23.13
N LYS A 257 16.18 13.10 -24.22
CA LYS A 257 15.68 11.99 -25.07
C LYS A 257 15.58 10.64 -24.35
N ASN A 258 16.33 10.50 -23.24
CA ASN A 258 16.35 9.29 -22.41
C ASN A 258 15.39 9.37 -21.20
N ILE A 259 14.50 10.36 -21.16
CA ILE A 259 13.44 10.47 -20.14
C ILE A 259 12.08 10.45 -20.81
N ARG A 260 11.25 9.46 -20.46
CA ARG A 260 9.89 9.32 -20.97
C ARG A 260 8.88 9.60 -19.86
N PHE A 261 8.04 10.62 -20.05
CA PHE A 261 6.96 10.97 -19.11
C PHE A 261 5.61 10.41 -19.53
N LEU A 262 4.89 9.84 -18.56
CA LEU A 262 3.52 9.33 -18.70
C LEU A 262 2.63 9.99 -17.62
N HIS A 263 1.99 11.12 -17.98
CA HIS A 263 1.04 11.79 -17.10
C HIS A 263 -0.34 11.12 -17.26
N LYS A 264 -0.49 9.95 -16.68
CA LYS A 264 -1.71 9.13 -16.80
C LYS A 264 -1.91 8.28 -15.55
N ASN A 265 -3.15 8.15 -15.12
CA ASN A 265 -3.53 7.14 -14.14
C ASN A 265 -3.65 5.78 -14.85
N LEU A 266 -2.69 4.90 -14.64
CA LEU A 266 -2.70 3.54 -15.19
C LEU A 266 -3.42 2.59 -14.25
N LEU A 267 -4.28 1.73 -14.78
CA LEU A 267 -5.05 0.73 -14.04
C LEU A 267 -5.03 -0.61 -14.77
N GLY A 268 -5.27 -1.70 -14.03
CA GLY A 268 -5.39 -3.05 -14.56
C GLY A 268 -4.19 -3.46 -15.42
N ILE A 269 -4.43 -4.01 -16.58
CA ILE A 269 -3.39 -4.57 -17.46
C ILE A 269 -2.41 -3.50 -17.99
N GLU A 270 -2.86 -2.24 -18.17
CA GLU A 270 -1.95 -1.15 -18.58
C GLU A 270 -0.90 -0.85 -17.48
N TRP A 271 -1.34 -0.84 -16.21
CA TRP A 271 -0.46 -0.71 -15.06
C TRP A 271 0.54 -1.86 -14.97
N GLN A 272 0.05 -3.09 -15.08
CA GLN A 272 0.89 -4.29 -15.01
C GLN A 272 1.95 -4.29 -16.11
N LYS A 273 1.56 -4.01 -17.36
CA LYS A 273 2.50 -3.90 -18.49
C LYS A 273 3.55 -2.82 -18.27
N ALA A 274 3.15 -1.65 -17.74
CA ALA A 274 4.07 -0.55 -17.50
C ALA A 274 5.13 -0.88 -16.43
N ILE A 275 4.75 -1.61 -15.36
CA ILE A 275 5.70 -2.09 -14.35
C ILE A 275 6.60 -3.21 -14.89
N MET A 276 6.07 -4.07 -15.75
CA MET A 276 6.88 -5.13 -16.38
C MET A 276 7.90 -4.57 -17.37
N ASP A 277 7.60 -3.43 -18.01
CA ASP A 277 8.44 -2.77 -19.03
C ASP A 277 9.66 -2.01 -18.43
N ILE A 278 9.85 -2.03 -17.12
CA ILE A 278 11.05 -1.47 -16.48
C ILE A 278 11.91 -2.58 -15.88
N ASP A 279 13.20 -2.27 -15.64
CA ASP A 279 14.15 -3.20 -15.02
C ASP A 279 14.33 -2.91 -13.54
N VAL A 280 14.27 -1.66 -13.12
CA VAL A 280 14.53 -1.20 -11.75
C VAL A 280 13.46 -0.21 -11.32
N MET A 281 12.93 -0.36 -10.12
CA MET A 281 11.97 0.57 -9.51
C MET A 281 12.69 1.62 -8.67
N LEU A 282 12.34 2.90 -8.88
CA LEU A 282 12.91 4.03 -8.17
C LEU A 282 11.96 4.55 -7.09
N LEU A 283 12.45 4.63 -5.86
CA LEU A 283 11.68 5.01 -4.69
C LEU A 283 12.46 6.05 -3.84
N PRO A 284 12.86 7.22 -4.40
CA PRO A 284 13.66 8.22 -3.70
C PRO A 284 12.81 9.06 -2.72
N TYR A 285 11.89 8.44 -2.00
CA TYR A 285 10.90 9.13 -1.20
C TYR A 285 11.49 9.69 0.09
N GLY A 286 11.50 11.03 0.25
CA GLY A 286 12.14 11.71 1.38
C GLY A 286 11.21 12.01 2.57
N ALA A 287 9.92 11.71 2.50
CA ALA A 287 9.01 12.03 3.58
C ALA A 287 9.08 11.02 4.74
N GLU A 288 9.17 11.53 5.98
CA GLU A 288 9.25 10.74 7.22
C GLU A 288 8.17 9.64 7.32
N ARG A 289 6.99 9.87 6.73
CA ARG A 289 5.90 8.89 6.80
C ARG A 289 6.27 7.53 6.20
N TYR A 290 7.18 7.45 5.23
CA TYR A 290 7.59 6.19 4.60
C TYR A 290 8.39 5.28 5.53
N ARG A 291 8.85 5.80 6.66
CA ARG A 291 9.42 5.02 7.75
C ARG A 291 8.35 4.18 8.47
N TYR A 292 7.13 4.74 8.61
CA TYR A 292 6.06 4.18 9.43
C TYR A 292 4.87 3.64 8.63
N GLN A 293 4.84 3.92 7.34
CA GLN A 293 3.79 3.47 6.43
C GLN A 293 4.42 2.67 5.29
N PRO A 294 4.17 1.35 5.22
CA PRO A 294 4.70 0.52 4.14
C PRO A 294 4.38 1.11 2.77
N SER A 295 5.38 1.18 1.90
CA SER A 295 5.21 1.70 0.56
C SER A 295 4.63 0.62 -0.36
N ALA A 296 3.41 0.81 -0.84
CA ALA A 296 2.83 -0.09 -1.82
C ALA A 296 3.72 -0.28 -3.06
N MET A 297 4.46 0.76 -3.47
CA MET A 297 5.37 0.66 -4.61
C MET A 297 6.57 -0.25 -4.35
N LEU A 298 7.07 -0.30 -3.10
CA LEU A 298 8.11 -1.26 -2.72
C LEU A 298 7.59 -2.70 -2.81
N PHE A 299 6.41 -2.96 -2.26
CA PHE A 299 5.78 -4.28 -2.34
C PHE A 299 5.35 -4.65 -3.76
N THR A 300 5.00 -3.67 -4.61
CA THR A 300 4.81 -3.88 -6.05
C THR A 300 6.13 -4.26 -6.72
N ALA A 301 7.21 -3.53 -6.46
CA ALA A 301 8.51 -3.86 -7.04
C ALA A 301 8.94 -5.29 -6.68
N MET A 302 8.80 -5.68 -5.41
CA MET A 302 9.08 -7.05 -4.97
C MET A 302 8.22 -8.08 -5.71
N GLY A 303 6.90 -7.88 -5.80
CA GLY A 303 5.97 -8.81 -6.45
C GLY A 303 6.17 -8.96 -7.95
N TYR A 304 6.75 -7.93 -8.60
CA TYR A 304 7.12 -7.95 -10.02
C TYR A 304 8.59 -8.31 -10.25
N TYR A 305 9.30 -8.75 -9.22
CA TYR A 305 10.73 -9.05 -9.26
C TYR A 305 11.58 -7.90 -9.84
N LYS A 306 11.27 -6.66 -9.45
CA LYS A 306 12.04 -5.47 -9.86
C LYS A 306 12.97 -5.04 -8.75
N PRO A 307 14.30 -5.06 -8.94
CA PRO A 307 15.23 -4.44 -8.00
C PRO A 307 14.87 -2.99 -7.72
N VAL A 308 15.23 -2.51 -6.54
CA VAL A 308 14.87 -1.16 -6.10
C VAL A 308 16.08 -0.27 -5.86
N LEU A 309 15.91 1.02 -6.17
CA LEU A 309 16.71 2.10 -5.60
C LEU A 309 15.80 2.93 -4.71
N GLN A 310 16.00 2.86 -3.40
CA GLN A 310 15.08 3.48 -2.45
C GLN A 310 15.79 4.38 -1.44
N SER A 311 15.04 5.31 -0.82
CA SER A 311 15.55 6.07 0.31
C SER A 311 15.85 5.15 1.50
N PRO A 312 16.87 5.47 2.33
CA PRO A 312 17.30 4.58 3.41
C PRO A 312 16.26 4.44 4.53
N GLU A 313 15.31 5.39 4.63
CA GLU A 313 14.26 5.36 5.63
C GLU A 313 13.09 4.44 5.27
N MET A 314 12.94 4.10 3.98
CA MET A 314 11.79 3.31 3.50
C MET A 314 11.98 1.82 3.83
N ASN A 315 11.22 1.33 4.81
CA ASN A 315 11.25 -0.09 5.22
C ASN A 315 12.67 -0.70 5.23
N PRO A 316 13.63 -0.09 5.96
CA PRO A 316 15.05 -0.48 5.90
C PRO A 316 15.30 -1.93 6.33
N GLU A 317 14.40 -2.54 7.09
CA GLU A 317 14.43 -3.93 7.49
C GLU A 317 14.38 -4.88 6.29
N ILE A 318 13.65 -4.52 5.24
CA ILE A 318 13.52 -5.34 4.03
C ILE A 318 14.86 -5.41 3.30
N LEU A 319 15.53 -4.26 3.07
CA LEU A 319 16.86 -4.25 2.43
C LEU A 319 17.95 -4.91 3.26
N ARG A 320 17.84 -4.85 4.60
CA ARG A 320 18.81 -5.52 5.50
C ARG A 320 18.68 -7.04 5.46
N GLU A 321 17.44 -7.53 5.29
CA GLU A 321 17.17 -8.97 5.28
C GLU A 321 17.33 -9.58 3.87
N PHE A 322 16.90 -8.82 2.86
CA PHE A 322 16.92 -9.28 1.47
C PHE A 322 17.66 -8.29 0.57
N PRO A 323 18.68 -8.72 -0.17
CA PRO A 323 19.37 -7.85 -1.12
C PRO A 323 18.51 -7.64 -2.38
N ILE A 324 17.39 -6.93 -2.25
CA ILE A 324 16.46 -6.63 -3.36
C ILE A 324 16.82 -5.37 -4.15
N GLY A 325 17.91 -4.72 -3.81
CA GLY A 325 18.35 -3.46 -4.42
C GLY A 325 19.28 -2.69 -3.51
N GLU A 326 19.31 -1.37 -3.62
CA GLU A 326 20.20 -0.51 -2.84
C GLU A 326 19.46 0.67 -2.21
N ALA A 327 19.95 1.09 -1.03
CA ALA A 327 19.56 2.36 -0.43
C ALA A 327 20.40 3.50 -1.03
N VAL A 328 19.75 4.61 -1.36
CA VAL A 328 20.40 5.80 -1.93
C VAL A 328 20.26 6.99 -0.99
N ARG A 329 21.37 7.71 -0.79
CA ARG A 329 21.41 8.91 0.04
C ARG A 329 20.82 10.09 -0.72
N LEU A 330 19.99 10.87 -0.03
CA LEU A 330 19.33 12.05 -0.59
C LEU A 330 19.98 13.36 -0.11
N ASP A 331 21.26 13.32 0.29
CA ASP A 331 21.96 14.48 0.87
C ASP A 331 22.22 15.59 -0.15
N SER A 332 22.59 15.21 -1.37
CA SER A 332 22.80 16.15 -2.47
C SER A 332 22.61 15.49 -3.83
N VAL A 333 22.35 16.32 -4.83
CA VAL A 333 22.24 15.89 -6.24
C VAL A 333 23.49 15.14 -6.70
N ASP A 334 24.68 15.59 -6.26
CA ASP A 334 25.96 15.00 -6.64
C ASP A 334 26.15 13.60 -6.06
N VAL A 335 25.86 13.43 -4.78
CA VAL A 335 25.94 12.13 -4.11
C VAL A 335 24.95 11.15 -4.77
N PHE A 336 23.73 11.60 -5.03
CA PHE A 336 22.73 10.73 -5.65
C PHE A 336 23.09 10.39 -7.10
N SER A 337 23.62 11.34 -7.87
CA SER A 337 24.11 11.11 -9.24
C SER A 337 25.20 10.02 -9.27
N GLN A 338 26.20 10.09 -8.39
CA GLN A 338 27.27 9.10 -8.28
C GLN A 338 26.72 7.70 -7.90
N GLN A 339 25.73 7.66 -7.01
CA GLN A 339 25.11 6.38 -6.64
C GLN A 339 24.30 5.78 -7.80
N LEU A 340 23.60 6.60 -8.60
CA LEU A 340 22.92 6.16 -9.82
C LEU A 340 23.91 5.59 -10.83
N GLU A 341 25.04 6.27 -11.06
CA GLU A 341 26.12 5.80 -11.93
C GLU A 341 26.65 4.44 -11.45
N THR A 342 27.01 4.36 -10.16
CA THR A 342 27.54 3.13 -9.57
C THR A 342 26.55 1.98 -9.70
N PHE A 343 25.28 2.23 -9.36
CA PHE A 343 24.24 1.21 -9.45
C PHE A 343 24.07 0.72 -10.89
N ALA A 344 23.86 1.62 -11.85
CA ALA A 344 23.65 1.23 -13.25
C ALA A 344 24.86 0.46 -13.83
N ASN A 345 26.08 0.94 -13.55
CA ASN A 345 27.31 0.32 -14.07
C ASN A 345 27.65 -1.03 -13.41
N THR A 346 27.16 -1.25 -12.16
CA THR A 346 27.37 -2.53 -11.46
C THR A 346 26.18 -3.48 -11.55
N PHE A 347 25.04 -3.03 -12.06
CA PHE A 347 23.80 -3.80 -12.13
C PHE A 347 23.99 -5.18 -12.77
N PRO A 348 24.67 -5.34 -13.95
CA PRO A 348 24.84 -6.66 -14.56
C PRO A 348 25.60 -7.66 -13.68
N LYS A 349 26.46 -7.18 -12.78
CA LYS A 349 27.25 -8.04 -11.86
C LYS A 349 26.44 -8.44 -10.61
N LYS A 350 25.32 -7.75 -10.33
CA LYS A 350 24.48 -7.94 -9.14
C LYS A 350 23.12 -8.56 -9.45
N GLU A 351 22.79 -8.82 -10.70
CA GLU A 351 21.49 -9.36 -11.12
C GLU A 351 21.09 -10.62 -10.33
N ASP A 352 21.99 -11.60 -10.22
CA ASP A 352 21.71 -12.82 -9.46
C ASP A 352 21.48 -12.56 -7.97
N VAL A 353 22.23 -11.64 -7.38
CA VAL A 353 22.07 -11.27 -5.96
C VAL A 353 20.70 -10.66 -5.73
N TYR A 354 20.29 -9.69 -6.58
CA TYR A 354 18.98 -9.07 -6.48
C TYR A 354 17.85 -10.07 -6.75
N ARG A 355 18.02 -10.95 -7.74
CA ARG A 355 17.05 -12.00 -8.06
C ARG A 355 16.82 -12.93 -6.87
N GLN A 356 17.86 -13.42 -6.21
CA GLN A 356 17.74 -14.27 -5.03
C GLN A 356 17.10 -13.53 -3.85
N GLY A 357 17.46 -12.26 -3.64
CA GLY A 357 16.84 -11.41 -2.64
C GLY A 357 15.33 -11.25 -2.88
N LEU A 358 14.92 -11.00 -4.12
CA LEU A 358 13.50 -10.84 -4.50
C LEU A 358 12.72 -12.15 -4.35
N ILE A 359 13.31 -13.30 -4.70
CA ILE A 359 12.70 -14.62 -4.47
C ILE A 359 12.48 -14.84 -2.96
N GLY A 360 13.48 -14.55 -2.13
CA GLY A 360 13.37 -14.63 -0.68
C GLY A 360 12.30 -13.71 -0.09
N ALA A 361 12.27 -12.46 -0.55
CA ALA A 361 11.28 -11.47 -0.14
C ALA A 361 9.85 -11.89 -0.53
N ASN A 362 9.64 -12.37 -1.77
CA ASN A 362 8.33 -12.88 -2.22
C ASN A 362 7.85 -14.06 -1.38
N LYS A 363 8.75 -14.97 -1.00
CA LYS A 363 8.40 -16.10 -0.14
C LYS A 363 7.97 -15.65 1.27
N LYS A 364 8.63 -14.62 1.83
CA LYS A 364 8.31 -14.10 3.18
C LYS A 364 7.04 -13.26 3.19
N TYR A 365 6.90 -12.37 2.21
CA TYR A 365 5.80 -11.41 2.10
C TYR A 365 4.72 -11.87 1.11
N GLY A 366 4.59 -13.17 0.86
CA GLY A 366 3.59 -13.76 -0.02
C GLY A 366 2.16 -13.41 0.41
N GLN A 367 1.26 -13.34 -0.56
CA GLN A 367 -0.16 -13.07 -0.31
C GLN A 367 -0.80 -14.20 0.50
N ASP A 368 -0.39 -15.44 0.24
CA ASP A 368 -0.78 -16.62 1.00
C ASP A 368 -0.40 -16.53 2.48
N ARG A 369 0.80 -16.00 2.78
CA ARG A 369 1.29 -15.82 4.15
C ARG A 369 0.49 -14.77 4.91
N LEU A 370 0.14 -13.66 4.25
CA LEU A 370 -0.73 -12.66 4.87
C LEU A 370 -2.06 -13.30 5.27
N ILE A 371 -2.72 -14.03 4.36
CA ILE A 371 -4.04 -14.59 4.62
C ILE A 371 -3.98 -15.71 5.64
N GLN A 372 -2.96 -16.56 5.60
CA GLN A 372 -2.74 -17.55 6.64
C GLN A 372 -2.68 -16.89 8.03
N HIS A 373 -1.86 -15.84 8.19
CA HIS A 373 -1.74 -15.12 9.47
C HIS A 373 -3.06 -14.42 9.87
N VAL A 374 -3.77 -13.81 8.91
CA VAL A 374 -5.09 -13.21 9.15
C VAL A 374 -6.11 -14.26 9.64
N VAL A 375 -6.14 -15.43 9.01
CA VAL A 375 -7.03 -16.54 9.38
C VAL A 375 -6.68 -17.10 10.76
N GLU A 376 -5.40 -17.23 11.09
CA GLU A 376 -4.94 -17.64 12.43
C GLU A 376 -5.42 -16.66 13.51
N ILE A 377 -5.32 -15.34 13.26
CA ILE A 377 -5.85 -14.31 14.18
C ILE A 377 -7.37 -14.42 14.34
N LEU A 378 -8.09 -14.65 13.25
CA LEU A 378 -9.55 -14.76 13.29
C LEU A 378 -10.05 -16.08 13.90
N ALA A 379 -9.19 -17.09 14.04
CA ALA A 379 -9.48 -18.37 14.66
C ALA A 379 -9.09 -18.44 16.15
N SER A 380 -8.34 -17.42 16.65
CA SER A 380 -7.91 -17.36 18.05
C SER A 380 -8.98 -16.74 18.95
#